data_f0f3b8a9dde232d51c7cc0edb12c2945
#
_entry.id   f0f3b8a9dde232d51c7cc0edb12c2945
#
_cell.length_a   1.000
_cell.length_b   1.000
_cell.length_c   1.000
_cell.angle_alpha   90.00
_cell.angle_beta   90.00
_cell.angle_gamma   90.00
#
_symmetry.space_group_name_H-M   'P 1'
#
loop_
_entity.id
_entity.type
_entity.pdbx_description
1 polymer ?
#
loop_
_entity_poly.entity_id
_entity_poly.type
_entity_poly.pdbx_seq_one_letter_code
_entity_poly.pdbx_strand_id
1 'polypeptide(L)'
;MAQKIFKTRGTRTSYPSDVSDEEWEFCAPYLTLMKEDAAQREYPTRGLFNAVRYMVRAGCPWRMIPNDLPPWYTVHQQAQRWIRAGCFEAMAHDLRQVLRMLAEKKEQPSAVILDGRTLQSTPESGSRAGYDGYKRKKGSKVHAAVDTLGHLLALKVTPANEQERAQVGDLVKNVQEVTGGHVEVAFVDQGYTGEEPAEQAARQGVRLMVVKLEQAKRGFVLLPRRWVVERSFAWAARFRRLARDYERLPTSLAGIHWLAFACLMLNSLFR
;
A
#
# COMPACT_ATOMS: atom_id res chain seq x y z
N MET A 1 23.68 -33.05 -0.88
CA MET A 1 22.26 -32.64 -0.76
C MET A 1 21.69 -32.53 -2.17
N ALA A 2 20.62 -33.26 -2.48
CA ALA A 2 20.00 -33.16 -3.80
C ALA A 2 19.34 -31.79 -3.95
N GLN A 3 19.73 -31.05 -4.98
CA GLN A 3 19.14 -29.75 -5.31
C GLN A 3 17.69 -29.98 -5.73
N LYS A 4 16.74 -29.36 -5.01
CA LYS A 4 15.32 -29.49 -5.31
C LYS A 4 15.01 -28.94 -6.69
N ILE A 5 14.46 -29.75 -7.58
CA ILE A 5 14.03 -29.32 -8.90
C ILE A 5 12.63 -28.73 -8.76
N PHE A 6 12.52 -27.41 -8.94
CA PHE A 6 11.23 -26.72 -8.97
C PHE A 6 10.52 -26.97 -10.32
N LYS A 7 9.20 -26.99 -10.29
CA LYS A 7 8.39 -26.99 -11.52
C LYS A 7 8.57 -25.64 -12.23
N THR A 8 9.52 -25.58 -13.17
CA THR A 8 9.68 -24.44 -14.07
C THR A 8 8.96 -24.74 -15.38
N ARG A 9 8.18 -23.79 -15.89
CA ARG A 9 7.57 -23.87 -17.23
C ARG A 9 8.53 -23.28 -18.27
N GLY A 10 9.70 -23.95 -18.48
CA GLY A 10 10.70 -23.49 -19.45
C GLY A 10 11.36 -22.14 -19.11
N THR A 11 12.27 -21.69 -19.97
CA THR A 11 12.83 -20.33 -19.93
C THR A 11 11.82 -19.35 -20.54
N ARG A 12 11.25 -18.46 -19.73
CA ARG A 12 10.39 -17.38 -20.22
C ARG A 12 11.15 -16.08 -20.35
N THR A 13 10.71 -15.21 -21.25
CA THR A 13 11.16 -13.83 -21.29
C THR A 13 10.64 -13.10 -20.05
N SER A 14 11.50 -12.25 -19.45
CA SER A 14 11.12 -11.48 -18.27
C SER A 14 10.07 -10.42 -18.61
N TYR A 15 9.11 -10.24 -17.70
CA TYR A 15 8.17 -9.12 -17.77
C TYR A 15 8.80 -7.85 -17.15
N PRO A 16 8.38 -6.65 -17.59
CA PRO A 16 8.83 -5.40 -16.97
C PRO A 16 8.49 -5.26 -15.48
N SER A 17 7.59 -6.12 -14.97
CA SER A 17 7.22 -6.20 -13.56
C SER A 17 8.04 -7.21 -12.76
N ASP A 18 8.91 -7.98 -13.39
CA ASP A 18 9.74 -8.94 -12.69
C ASP A 18 10.74 -8.23 -11.77
N VAL A 19 10.99 -8.85 -10.63
CA VAL A 19 11.96 -8.35 -9.67
C VAL A 19 13.38 -8.55 -10.21
N SER A 20 14.26 -7.52 -10.12
CA SER A 20 15.69 -7.67 -10.43
C SER A 20 16.38 -8.55 -9.40
N ASP A 21 17.66 -8.87 -9.61
CA ASP A 21 18.41 -9.67 -8.63
C ASP A 21 18.63 -8.88 -7.35
N GLU A 22 18.97 -7.61 -7.45
CA GLU A 22 19.16 -6.70 -6.32
C GLU A 22 17.86 -6.46 -5.55
N GLU A 23 16.76 -6.20 -6.27
CA GLU A 23 15.42 -6.11 -5.66
C GLU A 23 15.06 -7.41 -4.94
N TRP A 24 15.42 -8.58 -5.52
CA TRP A 24 15.11 -9.87 -4.93
C TRP A 24 15.91 -10.14 -3.66
N GLU A 25 17.19 -9.82 -3.63
CA GLU A 25 18.02 -9.92 -2.43
C GLU A 25 17.41 -9.17 -1.25
N PHE A 26 16.88 -7.98 -1.50
CA PHE A 26 16.15 -7.22 -0.47
C PHE A 26 14.81 -7.88 -0.10
N CYS A 27 14.03 -8.34 -1.08
CA CYS A 27 12.66 -8.84 -0.84
C CYS A 27 12.62 -10.25 -0.21
N ALA A 28 13.58 -11.11 -0.54
CA ALA A 28 13.54 -12.53 -0.18
C ALA A 28 13.38 -12.80 1.33
N PRO A 29 14.04 -12.10 2.25
CA PRO A 29 13.88 -12.30 3.69
C PRO A 29 12.45 -12.13 4.17
N TYR A 30 11.70 -11.15 3.65
CA TYR A 30 10.30 -10.90 4.04
C TYR A 30 9.34 -11.96 3.48
N LEU A 31 9.66 -12.54 2.33
CA LEU A 31 8.78 -13.44 1.59
C LEU A 31 9.01 -14.92 1.89
N THR A 32 10.12 -15.23 2.56
CA THR A 32 10.50 -16.61 2.90
C THR A 32 9.84 -17.04 4.21
N LEU A 33 8.54 -17.35 4.17
CA LEU A 33 7.78 -17.82 5.34
C LEU A 33 8.07 -19.28 5.74
N MET A 34 8.77 -20.03 4.90
CA MET A 34 9.22 -21.40 5.14
C MET A 34 10.49 -21.66 4.35
N LYS A 35 11.26 -22.67 4.73
CA LYS A 35 12.48 -23.06 4.04
C LYS A 35 12.24 -23.28 2.53
N GLU A 36 13.19 -22.85 1.72
CA GLU A 36 13.11 -22.98 0.25
C GLU A 36 13.00 -24.44 -0.20
N ASP A 37 13.67 -25.34 0.49
CA ASP A 37 13.70 -26.80 0.23
C ASP A 37 12.50 -27.55 0.83
N ALA A 38 11.55 -26.87 1.46
CA ALA A 38 10.37 -27.51 2.04
C ALA A 38 9.63 -28.37 1.01
N ALA A 39 9.26 -29.60 1.41
CA ALA A 39 8.70 -30.62 0.49
C ALA A 39 7.48 -30.12 -0.29
N GLN A 40 6.60 -29.35 0.35
CA GLN A 40 5.37 -28.81 -0.21
C GLN A 40 5.56 -27.62 -1.15
N ARG A 41 6.78 -27.05 -1.25
CA ARG A 41 7.06 -25.94 -2.15
C ARG A 41 7.32 -26.46 -3.56
N GLU A 42 6.39 -26.26 -4.47
CA GLU A 42 6.50 -26.70 -5.87
C GLU A 42 7.10 -25.65 -6.80
N TYR A 43 6.97 -24.37 -6.46
CA TYR A 43 7.41 -23.21 -7.26
C TYR A 43 8.38 -22.34 -6.47
N PRO A 44 9.39 -21.74 -7.15
CA PRO A 44 10.29 -20.78 -6.49
C PRO A 44 9.53 -19.60 -5.94
N THR A 45 9.90 -19.13 -4.73
CA THR A 45 9.28 -17.96 -4.08
C THR A 45 9.36 -16.72 -4.98
N ARG A 46 10.49 -16.49 -5.64
CA ARG A 46 10.69 -15.40 -6.60
C ARG A 46 9.70 -15.47 -7.77
N GLY A 47 9.45 -16.66 -8.31
CA GLY A 47 8.48 -16.85 -9.40
C GLY A 47 7.05 -16.51 -8.98
N LEU A 48 6.66 -16.89 -7.75
CA LEU A 48 5.36 -16.54 -7.18
C LEU A 48 5.25 -15.03 -6.94
N PHE A 49 6.31 -14.40 -6.46
CA PHE A 49 6.34 -12.94 -6.24
C PHE A 49 6.24 -12.16 -7.55
N ASN A 50 6.97 -12.58 -8.60
CA ASN A 50 6.86 -12.00 -9.94
C ASN A 50 5.43 -12.07 -10.47
N ALA A 51 4.74 -13.21 -10.28
CA ALA A 51 3.35 -13.36 -10.70
C ALA A 51 2.40 -12.41 -9.94
N VAL A 52 2.61 -12.18 -8.64
CA VAL A 52 1.84 -11.21 -7.87
C VAL A 52 2.14 -9.78 -8.33
N ARG A 53 3.40 -9.41 -8.55
CA ARG A 53 3.80 -8.10 -9.11
C ARG A 53 3.16 -7.87 -10.49
N TYR A 54 3.20 -8.89 -11.36
CA TYR A 54 2.54 -8.84 -12.67
C TYR A 54 1.05 -8.55 -12.53
N MET A 55 0.34 -9.33 -11.71
CA MET A 55 -1.11 -9.17 -11.49
C MET A 55 -1.46 -7.78 -10.99
N VAL A 56 -0.73 -7.26 -10.01
CA VAL A 56 -0.98 -5.93 -9.44
C VAL A 56 -0.69 -4.84 -10.49
N ARG A 57 0.37 -4.97 -11.28
CA ARG A 57 0.76 -4.01 -12.32
C ARG A 57 -0.19 -4.02 -13.51
N ALA A 58 -0.49 -5.21 -14.03
CA ALA A 58 -1.35 -5.41 -15.21
C ALA A 58 -2.84 -5.26 -14.91
N GLY A 59 -3.26 -5.50 -13.67
CA GLY A 59 -4.66 -5.43 -13.23
C GLY A 59 -5.53 -6.61 -13.71
N CYS A 60 -4.91 -7.69 -14.19
CA CYS A 60 -5.66 -8.85 -14.68
C CYS A 60 -6.40 -9.57 -13.54
N PRO A 61 -7.54 -10.24 -13.83
CA PRO A 61 -8.14 -11.19 -12.92
C PRO A 61 -7.16 -12.31 -12.56
N TRP A 62 -7.25 -12.86 -11.34
CA TRP A 62 -6.35 -13.92 -10.89
C TRP A 62 -6.27 -15.09 -11.88
N ARG A 63 -7.40 -15.52 -12.44
CA ARG A 63 -7.48 -16.62 -13.42
C ARG A 63 -6.87 -16.30 -14.78
N MET A 64 -6.55 -15.01 -15.03
CA MET A 64 -5.95 -14.53 -16.28
C MET A 64 -4.44 -14.26 -16.13
N ILE A 65 -3.83 -14.71 -15.04
CA ILE A 65 -2.37 -14.72 -14.90
C ILE A 65 -1.79 -15.57 -16.05
N PRO A 66 -0.78 -15.07 -16.79
CA PRO A 66 -0.18 -15.77 -17.92
C PRO A 66 0.27 -17.20 -17.60
N ASN A 67 0.16 -18.11 -18.58
CA ASN A 67 0.45 -19.54 -18.38
C ASN A 67 1.94 -19.83 -18.21
N ASP A 68 2.84 -18.92 -18.54
CA ASP A 68 4.29 -19.00 -18.33
C ASP A 68 4.71 -18.60 -16.90
N LEU A 69 3.78 -18.07 -16.10
CA LEU A 69 3.92 -17.85 -14.67
C LEU A 69 3.37 -19.05 -13.86
N PRO A 70 3.66 -19.15 -12.55
CA PRO A 70 3.06 -20.18 -11.70
C PRO A 70 1.53 -20.15 -11.75
N PRO A 71 0.84 -21.29 -11.54
CA PRO A 71 -0.61 -21.37 -11.63
C PRO A 71 -1.31 -20.36 -10.71
N TRP A 72 -2.34 -19.69 -11.21
CA TRP A 72 -3.03 -18.61 -10.54
C TRP A 72 -3.49 -18.95 -9.11
N TYR A 73 -3.95 -20.17 -8.87
CA TYR A 73 -4.41 -20.60 -7.53
C TYR A 73 -3.26 -20.67 -6.53
N THR A 74 -2.06 -21.13 -6.95
CA THR A 74 -0.86 -21.15 -6.11
C THR A 74 -0.38 -19.72 -5.81
N VAL A 75 -0.37 -18.87 -6.84
CA VAL A 75 -0.03 -17.45 -6.71
C VAL A 75 -0.98 -16.73 -5.74
N HIS A 76 -2.29 -16.93 -5.91
CA HIS A 76 -3.31 -16.35 -5.03
C HIS A 76 -3.16 -16.82 -3.58
N GLN A 77 -3.02 -18.13 -3.35
CA GLN A 77 -2.82 -18.67 -2.00
C GLN A 77 -1.58 -18.09 -1.32
N GLN A 78 -0.46 -18.01 -2.05
CA GLN A 78 0.78 -17.46 -1.50
C GLN A 78 0.67 -15.96 -1.25
N ALA A 79 0.04 -15.20 -2.15
CA ALA A 79 -0.23 -13.78 -1.92
C ALA A 79 -1.05 -13.56 -0.64
N GLN A 80 -2.10 -14.37 -0.41
CA GLN A 80 -2.91 -14.30 0.81
C GLN A 80 -2.12 -14.66 2.07
N ARG A 81 -1.14 -15.57 1.98
CA ARG A 81 -0.23 -15.87 3.11
C ARG A 81 0.67 -14.68 3.43
N TRP A 82 1.27 -14.05 2.42
CA TRP A 82 2.11 -12.87 2.60
C TRP A 82 1.34 -11.67 3.16
N ILE A 83 0.12 -11.45 2.67
CA ILE A 83 -0.76 -10.39 3.19
C ILE A 83 -1.08 -10.62 4.67
N ARG A 84 -1.51 -11.85 5.03
CA ARG A 84 -1.84 -12.18 6.43
C ARG A 84 -0.65 -12.13 7.38
N ALA A 85 0.54 -12.43 6.87
CA ALA A 85 1.78 -12.35 7.63
C ALA A 85 2.38 -10.92 7.68
N GLY A 86 1.73 -9.91 7.03
CA GLY A 86 2.23 -8.53 7.02
C GLY A 86 3.52 -8.32 6.22
N CYS A 87 3.90 -9.27 5.33
CA CYS A 87 5.20 -9.22 4.64
C CYS A 87 5.39 -7.96 3.81
N PHE A 88 4.36 -7.50 3.10
CA PHE A 88 4.44 -6.32 2.27
C PHE A 88 4.48 -5.02 3.08
N GLU A 89 3.83 -5.02 4.23
CA GLU A 89 3.86 -3.90 5.17
C GLU A 89 5.24 -3.76 5.82
N ALA A 90 5.80 -4.85 6.37
CA ALA A 90 7.14 -4.86 6.93
C ALA A 90 8.20 -4.41 5.90
N MET A 91 8.14 -4.98 4.68
CA MET A 91 9.01 -4.58 3.57
C MET A 91 8.90 -3.08 3.25
N ALA A 92 7.68 -2.54 3.22
CA ALA A 92 7.46 -1.13 2.92
C ALA A 92 8.01 -0.22 4.03
N HIS A 93 7.93 -0.63 5.29
CA HIS A 93 8.47 0.14 6.41
C HIS A 93 10.00 0.24 6.34
N ASP A 94 10.70 -0.85 6.08
CA ASP A 94 12.15 -0.85 6.00
C ASP A 94 12.65 -0.10 4.75
N LEU A 95 11.99 -0.29 3.60
CA LEU A 95 12.28 0.52 2.39
C LEU A 95 12.11 2.02 2.64
N ARG A 96 11.06 2.41 3.37
CA ARG A 96 10.84 3.82 3.75
C ARG A 96 12.00 4.36 4.57
N GLN A 97 12.45 3.61 5.57
CA GLN A 97 13.56 4.03 6.43
C GLN A 97 14.83 4.24 5.61
N VAL A 98 15.20 3.28 4.78
CA VAL A 98 16.36 3.36 3.88
C VAL A 98 16.27 4.58 2.95
N LEU A 99 15.14 4.76 2.27
CA LEU A 99 14.95 5.89 1.34
C LEU A 99 14.97 7.25 2.05
N ARG A 100 14.50 7.31 3.30
CA ARG A 100 14.59 8.54 4.09
C ARG A 100 16.03 8.87 4.43
N MET A 101 16.81 7.88 4.85
CA MET A 101 18.26 8.07 5.11
C MET A 101 19.02 8.51 3.85
N LEU A 102 18.75 7.90 2.70
CA LEU A 102 19.33 8.31 1.41
C LEU A 102 18.93 9.74 1.00
N ALA A 103 17.76 10.20 1.43
CA ALA A 103 17.31 11.58 1.22
C ALA A 103 17.76 12.55 2.34
N GLU A 104 18.76 12.18 3.16
CA GLU A 104 19.29 12.96 4.27
C GLU A 104 18.21 13.38 5.30
N LYS A 105 17.22 12.52 5.50
CA LYS A 105 16.16 12.69 6.49
C LYS A 105 16.39 11.75 7.68
N LYS A 106 15.79 12.09 8.82
CA LYS A 106 15.71 11.15 9.95
C LYS A 106 14.98 9.90 9.49
N GLU A 107 15.41 8.75 9.96
CA GLU A 107 14.82 7.43 9.69
C GLU A 107 13.30 7.45 9.95
N GLN A 108 12.89 7.96 11.10
CA GLN A 108 11.49 8.14 11.43
C GLN A 108 11.02 9.57 11.14
N PRO A 109 9.83 9.75 10.52
CA PRO A 109 9.29 11.06 10.24
C PRO A 109 8.73 11.71 11.53
N SER A 110 8.90 13.02 11.66
CA SER A 110 8.21 13.82 12.69
C SER A 110 6.85 14.36 12.22
N ALA A 111 6.55 14.24 10.94
CA ALA A 111 5.29 14.71 10.36
C ALA A 111 4.75 13.75 9.32
N VAL A 112 3.42 13.61 9.28
CA VAL A 112 2.68 12.80 8.31
C VAL A 112 1.58 13.60 7.64
N ILE A 113 1.11 13.10 6.51
CA ILE A 113 -0.05 13.63 5.78
C ILE A 113 -1.11 12.55 5.74
N LEU A 114 -2.32 12.86 6.20
CA LEU A 114 -3.47 11.94 6.15
C LEU A 114 -4.42 12.40 5.04
N ASP A 115 -4.94 11.44 4.29
CA ASP A 115 -5.99 11.70 3.29
C ASP A 115 -6.75 10.41 2.97
N GLY A 116 -7.91 10.53 2.32
CA GLY A 116 -8.76 9.44 1.89
C GLY A 116 -9.02 9.43 0.40
N ARG A 117 -8.94 8.24 -0.20
CA ARG A 117 -9.29 8.02 -1.60
C ARG A 117 -10.43 7.01 -1.73
N THR A 118 -11.50 7.37 -2.44
CA THR A 118 -12.58 6.43 -2.77
C THR A 118 -12.27 5.66 -4.05
N LEU A 119 -12.17 4.34 -3.95
CA LEU A 119 -12.11 3.42 -5.08
C LEU A 119 -13.50 2.91 -5.41
N GLN A 120 -13.89 3.02 -6.67
CA GLN A 120 -15.17 2.48 -7.14
C GLN A 120 -15.16 0.96 -7.01
N SER A 121 -16.20 0.39 -6.43
CA SER A 121 -16.39 -1.06 -6.32
C SER A 121 -16.71 -1.70 -7.66
N THR A 122 -16.38 -2.96 -7.73
CA THR A 122 -16.87 -3.90 -8.75
C THR A 122 -17.82 -4.90 -8.07
N PRO A 123 -18.51 -5.76 -8.81
CA PRO A 123 -19.39 -6.78 -8.21
C PRO A 123 -18.69 -7.66 -7.16
N GLU A 124 -17.39 -7.90 -7.32
CA GLU A 124 -16.57 -8.72 -6.41
C GLU A 124 -16.46 -8.12 -5.00
N SER A 125 -16.53 -6.80 -4.86
CA SER A 125 -16.49 -6.13 -3.54
C SER A 125 -17.72 -6.43 -2.67
N GLY A 126 -18.83 -6.81 -3.30
CA GLY A 126 -20.04 -7.26 -2.62
C GLY A 126 -20.68 -6.21 -1.71
N SER A 127 -21.25 -6.71 -0.58
CA SER A 127 -21.98 -5.88 0.38
C SER A 127 -21.12 -4.94 1.22
N ARG A 128 -19.79 -5.12 1.24
CA ARG A 128 -18.89 -4.23 2.01
C ARG A 128 -18.68 -2.85 1.40
N ALA A 129 -19.10 -2.67 0.14
CA ALA A 129 -18.96 -1.37 -0.53
C ALA A 129 -20.06 -0.40 -0.06
N GLY A 130 -19.63 0.77 0.45
CA GLY A 130 -20.51 1.88 0.84
C GLY A 130 -20.69 2.90 -0.27
N TYR A 131 -21.64 3.83 -0.13
CA TYR A 131 -21.87 4.92 -1.06
C TYR A 131 -21.27 6.23 -0.55
N ASP A 132 -20.30 6.77 -1.32
CA ASP A 132 -19.72 8.08 -1.08
C ASP A 132 -20.63 9.14 -1.73
N GLY A 133 -21.41 9.83 -0.90
CA GLY A 133 -22.35 10.85 -1.36
C GLY A 133 -21.71 12.07 -2.00
N TYR A 134 -20.49 12.44 -1.57
CA TYR A 134 -19.75 13.56 -2.12
C TYR A 134 -19.18 13.25 -3.51
N LYS A 135 -18.53 12.08 -3.64
CA LYS A 135 -17.94 11.62 -4.93
C LYS A 135 -18.95 10.88 -5.81
N ARG A 136 -20.18 10.70 -5.35
CA ARG A 136 -21.30 10.04 -6.06
C ARG A 136 -20.93 8.68 -6.63
N LYS A 137 -20.24 7.86 -5.85
CA LYS A 137 -19.85 6.50 -6.26
C LYS A 137 -19.92 5.51 -5.11
N LYS A 138 -20.29 4.26 -5.44
CA LYS A 138 -20.24 3.14 -4.51
C LYS A 138 -18.85 2.53 -4.53
N GLY A 139 -18.28 2.26 -3.36
CA GLY A 139 -16.95 1.68 -3.29
C GLY A 139 -16.39 1.53 -1.89
N SER A 140 -15.08 1.44 -1.84
CA SER A 140 -14.30 1.42 -0.61
C SER A 140 -13.45 2.68 -0.51
N LYS A 141 -13.32 3.21 0.70
CA LYS A 141 -12.44 4.32 1.00
C LYS A 141 -11.13 3.78 1.57
N VAL A 142 -10.04 4.22 0.97
CA VAL A 142 -8.69 3.92 1.40
C VAL A 142 -8.15 5.15 2.11
N HIS A 143 -8.00 5.05 3.42
CA HIS A 143 -7.39 6.07 4.26
C HIS A 143 -5.92 5.76 4.38
N ALA A 144 -5.06 6.72 4.10
CA ALA A 144 -3.62 6.55 4.12
C ALA A 144 -2.94 7.65 4.92
N ALA A 145 -1.88 7.27 5.63
CA ALA A 145 -0.90 8.16 6.20
C ALA A 145 0.42 7.99 5.45
N VAL A 146 0.96 9.07 4.92
CA VAL A 146 2.25 9.09 4.25
C VAL A 146 3.20 10.08 4.91
N ASP A 147 4.51 9.84 4.78
CA ASP A 147 5.52 10.80 5.22
C ASP A 147 5.67 11.96 4.21
N THR A 148 6.56 12.89 4.50
CA THR A 148 6.83 14.06 3.66
C THR A 148 7.48 13.73 2.31
N LEU A 149 7.96 12.51 2.11
CA LEU A 149 8.44 11.99 0.84
C LEU A 149 7.35 11.24 0.04
N GLY A 150 6.21 10.94 0.67
CA GLY A 150 5.08 10.23 0.06
C GLY A 150 5.12 8.72 0.29
N HIS A 151 5.95 8.25 1.21
CA HIS A 151 6.02 6.84 1.56
C HIS A 151 4.93 6.47 2.58
N LEU A 152 4.29 5.32 2.37
CA LEU A 152 3.19 4.86 3.20
C LEU A 152 3.65 4.47 4.61
N LEU A 153 2.92 4.91 5.63
CA LEU A 153 3.11 4.57 7.05
C LEU A 153 1.96 3.78 7.64
N ALA A 154 0.75 4.16 7.30
CA ALA A 154 -0.44 3.46 7.75
C ALA A 154 -1.52 3.49 6.68
N LEU A 155 -2.37 2.46 6.65
CA LEU A 155 -3.45 2.34 5.70
C LEU A 155 -4.63 1.61 6.33
N LYS A 156 -5.83 2.16 6.12
CA LYS A 156 -7.09 1.53 6.54
C LYS A 156 -8.08 1.55 5.39
N VAL A 157 -8.80 0.46 5.20
CA VAL A 157 -9.85 0.33 4.18
C VAL A 157 -11.19 0.21 4.87
N THR A 158 -12.12 1.09 4.50
CA THR A 158 -13.49 1.13 5.02
C THR A 158 -14.52 1.14 3.87
N PRO A 159 -15.81 0.90 4.15
CA PRO A 159 -16.88 1.27 3.24
C PRO A 159 -16.80 2.76 2.89
N ALA A 160 -17.14 3.15 1.64
CA ALA A 160 -16.94 4.53 1.20
C ALA A 160 -17.86 5.57 1.86
N ASN A 161 -18.92 5.14 2.55
CA ASN A 161 -19.79 6.00 3.36
C ASN A 161 -19.18 6.40 4.71
N GLU A 162 -18.10 5.74 5.14
CA GLU A 162 -17.36 6.12 6.35
C GLU A 162 -16.71 7.50 6.19
N GLN A 163 -16.79 8.29 7.25
CA GLN A 163 -16.18 9.63 7.26
C GLN A 163 -14.68 9.54 7.51
N GLU A 164 -13.90 10.34 6.79
CA GLU A 164 -12.44 10.39 6.91
C GLU A 164 -12.00 10.78 8.32
N ARG A 165 -12.66 11.79 8.91
CA ARG A 165 -12.36 12.25 10.26
C ARG A 165 -12.53 11.18 11.34
N ALA A 166 -13.45 10.23 11.16
CA ALA A 166 -13.66 9.13 12.10
C ALA A 166 -12.52 8.11 12.12
N GLN A 167 -11.62 8.15 11.13
CA GLN A 167 -10.50 7.21 11.00
C GLN A 167 -9.17 7.77 11.53
N VAL A 168 -9.15 9.02 11.99
CA VAL A 168 -7.93 9.72 12.48
C VAL A 168 -7.28 8.96 13.64
N GLY A 169 -8.07 8.55 14.63
CA GLY A 169 -7.55 7.87 15.81
C GLY A 169 -6.78 6.61 15.49
N ASP A 170 -7.38 5.74 14.66
CA ASP A 170 -6.77 4.47 14.25
C ASP A 170 -5.53 4.70 13.37
N LEU A 171 -5.61 5.62 12.39
CA LEU A 171 -4.48 5.91 11.52
C LEU A 171 -3.29 6.47 12.30
N VAL A 172 -3.54 7.43 13.19
CA VAL A 172 -2.47 8.05 14.00
C VAL A 172 -1.89 7.05 14.98
N LYS A 173 -2.71 6.18 15.59
CA LYS A 173 -2.24 5.10 16.43
C LYS A 173 -1.29 4.18 15.68
N ASN A 174 -1.69 3.69 14.49
CA ASN A 174 -0.85 2.82 13.66
C ASN A 174 0.45 3.52 13.23
N VAL A 175 0.37 4.82 12.90
CA VAL A 175 1.56 5.64 12.59
C VAL A 175 2.53 5.69 13.78
N GLN A 176 2.03 5.91 14.98
CA GLN A 176 2.87 5.93 16.19
C GLN A 176 3.48 4.57 16.52
N GLU A 177 2.72 3.49 16.34
CA GLU A 177 3.24 2.12 16.52
C GLU A 177 4.42 1.84 15.59
N VAL A 178 4.31 2.17 14.29
CA VAL A 178 5.38 1.88 13.30
C VAL A 178 6.52 2.88 13.31
N THR A 179 6.36 4.02 13.98
CA THR A 179 7.42 5.05 14.08
C THR A 179 8.01 5.14 15.49
N GLY A 180 7.56 4.33 16.44
CA GLY A 180 8.04 4.38 17.82
C GLY A 180 7.69 5.72 18.51
N GLY A 181 6.55 6.33 18.16
CA GLY A 181 6.11 7.57 18.78
C GLY A 181 6.79 8.84 18.27
N HIS A 182 7.49 8.80 17.11
CA HIS A 182 8.27 9.94 16.61
C HIS A 182 7.45 11.01 15.87
N VAL A 183 6.20 10.72 15.52
CA VAL A 183 5.38 11.68 14.78
C VAL A 183 4.75 12.69 15.74
N GLU A 184 4.99 13.97 15.48
CA GLU A 184 4.49 15.11 16.29
C GLU A 184 3.31 15.82 15.62
N VAL A 185 3.23 15.76 14.27
CA VAL A 185 2.27 16.56 13.49
C VAL A 185 1.65 15.69 12.38
N ALA A 186 0.32 15.77 12.25
CA ALA A 186 -0.42 15.21 11.11
C ALA A 186 -1.11 16.34 10.32
N PHE A 187 -0.77 16.48 9.05
CA PHE A 187 -1.41 17.41 8.12
C PHE A 187 -2.63 16.77 7.47
N VAL A 188 -3.75 17.47 7.47
CA VAL A 188 -5.04 17.00 6.95
C VAL A 188 -5.76 18.09 6.17
N ASP A 189 -6.79 17.72 5.41
CA ASP A 189 -7.65 18.68 4.74
C ASP A 189 -8.80 19.20 5.63
N GLN A 190 -9.65 20.05 5.05
CA GLN A 190 -10.81 20.62 5.75
C GLN A 190 -11.87 19.57 6.12
N GLY A 191 -11.90 18.43 5.47
CA GLY A 191 -12.80 17.30 5.79
C GLY A 191 -12.54 16.69 7.16
N TYR A 192 -11.37 16.96 7.74
CA TYR A 192 -10.97 16.47 9.06
C TYR A 192 -11.18 17.50 10.18
N THR A 193 -11.86 18.63 9.90
CA THR A 193 -12.13 19.66 10.90
C THR A 193 -13.08 19.14 11.97
N GLY A 194 -12.81 19.46 13.25
CA GLY A 194 -13.61 19.12 14.41
C GLY A 194 -12.77 18.91 15.66
N GLU A 195 -13.40 18.99 16.83
CA GLU A 195 -12.75 18.74 18.12
C GLU A 195 -12.38 17.26 18.27
N GLU A 196 -13.32 16.36 17.96
CA GLU A 196 -13.13 14.92 18.11
C GLU A 196 -11.89 14.36 17.36
N PRO A 197 -11.68 14.64 16.05
CA PRO A 197 -10.45 14.19 15.36
C PRO A 197 -9.17 14.76 15.99
N ALA A 198 -9.22 16.04 16.42
CA ALA A 198 -8.08 16.69 17.06
C ALA A 198 -7.74 16.04 18.42
N GLU A 199 -8.74 15.74 19.23
CA GLU A 199 -8.57 15.01 20.49
C GLU A 199 -8.05 13.59 20.29
N GLN A 200 -8.59 12.86 19.30
CA GLN A 200 -8.13 11.51 18.97
C GLN A 200 -6.64 11.49 18.59
N ALA A 201 -6.19 12.45 17.78
CA ALA A 201 -4.78 12.62 17.45
C ALA A 201 -3.94 13.01 18.67
N ALA A 202 -4.44 13.96 19.49
CA ALA A 202 -3.74 14.42 20.70
C ALA A 202 -3.54 13.31 21.73
N ARG A 203 -4.47 12.37 21.88
CA ARG A 203 -4.33 11.18 22.74
C ARG A 203 -3.15 10.28 22.34
N GLN A 204 -2.72 10.36 21.08
CA GLN A 204 -1.54 9.67 20.55
C GLN A 204 -0.30 10.57 20.51
N GLY A 205 -0.34 11.75 21.14
CA GLY A 205 0.76 12.72 21.15
C GLY A 205 0.96 13.45 19.82
N VAL A 206 -0.02 13.44 18.91
CA VAL A 206 0.08 14.04 17.58
C VAL A 206 -0.84 15.26 17.47
N ARG A 207 -0.29 16.39 17.01
CA ARG A 207 -1.05 17.59 16.72
C ARG A 207 -1.65 17.52 15.32
N LEU A 208 -2.98 17.55 15.21
CA LEU A 208 -3.68 17.62 13.94
C LEU A 208 -3.64 19.04 13.38
N MET A 209 -3.10 19.22 12.18
CA MET A 209 -3.02 20.52 11.50
C MET A 209 -3.86 20.51 10.22
N VAL A 210 -4.99 21.23 10.25
CA VAL A 210 -5.85 21.40 9.08
C VAL A 210 -5.24 22.43 8.14
N VAL A 211 -4.88 21.99 6.93
CA VAL A 211 -4.35 22.87 5.87
C VAL A 211 -5.53 23.51 5.15
N LYS A 212 -5.75 24.82 5.40
CA LYS A 212 -6.81 25.61 4.76
C LYS A 212 -6.31 26.25 3.47
N LEU A 213 -7.17 26.30 2.45
CA LEU A 213 -6.98 27.21 1.31
C LEU A 213 -7.19 28.64 1.81
N GLU A 214 -6.15 29.45 1.81
CA GLU A 214 -6.31 30.89 1.98
C GLU A 214 -7.01 31.46 0.75
N GLN A 215 -8.24 31.89 0.93
CA GLN A 215 -9.14 32.57 0.00
C GLN A 215 -9.25 31.93 -1.41
N ALA A 216 -10.48 31.83 -1.90
CA ALA A 216 -10.86 31.24 -3.17
C ALA A 216 -10.09 31.83 -4.37
N LYS A 217 -8.89 31.32 -4.64
CA LYS A 217 -8.19 31.57 -5.90
C LYS A 217 -8.83 30.68 -6.97
N ARG A 218 -9.25 31.27 -8.09
CA ARG A 218 -9.68 30.53 -9.26
C ARG A 218 -8.47 29.81 -9.86
N GLY A 219 -8.55 28.48 -9.98
CA GLY A 219 -7.51 27.63 -10.59
C GLY A 219 -6.91 26.60 -9.62
N PHE A 220 -5.98 25.80 -10.13
CA PHE A 220 -5.27 24.80 -9.35
C PHE A 220 -4.27 25.49 -8.40
N VAL A 221 -4.44 25.28 -7.10
CA VAL A 221 -3.51 25.77 -6.06
C VAL A 221 -2.84 24.60 -5.39
N LEU A 222 -1.51 24.52 -5.53
CA LEU A 222 -0.70 23.53 -4.83
C LEU A 222 -0.64 23.87 -3.34
N LEU A 223 -1.35 23.11 -2.52
CA LEU A 223 -1.29 23.28 -1.07
C LEU A 223 0.02 22.73 -0.53
N PRO A 224 0.83 23.52 0.19
CA PRO A 224 2.07 23.05 0.77
C PRO A 224 1.84 21.77 1.60
N ARG A 225 2.66 20.72 1.36
CA ARG A 225 2.65 19.43 2.03
C ARG A 225 1.49 18.49 1.67
N ARG A 226 0.25 18.97 1.45
CA ARG A 226 -0.90 18.12 1.15
C ARG A 226 -0.80 17.40 -0.20
N TRP A 227 -0.29 18.05 -1.24
CA TRP A 227 -0.10 17.45 -2.57
C TRP A 227 0.71 16.13 -2.54
N VAL A 228 1.48 15.91 -1.47
CA VAL A 228 2.31 14.70 -1.33
C VAL A 228 1.47 13.44 -1.27
N VAL A 229 0.39 13.42 -0.48
CA VAL A 229 -0.49 12.25 -0.40
C VAL A 229 -1.30 12.06 -1.69
N GLU A 230 -1.74 13.15 -2.32
CA GLU A 230 -2.40 13.11 -3.63
C GLU A 230 -1.47 12.50 -4.70
N ARG A 231 -0.20 12.91 -4.72
CA ARG A 231 0.85 12.32 -5.56
C ARG A 231 1.05 10.83 -5.25
N SER A 232 1.06 10.45 -3.98
CA SER A 232 1.20 9.05 -3.57
C SER A 232 0.04 8.20 -4.07
N PHE A 233 -1.19 8.69 -3.99
CA PHE A 233 -2.35 8.04 -4.58
C PHE A 233 -2.28 7.98 -6.13
N ALA A 234 -1.76 9.02 -6.78
CA ALA A 234 -1.54 9.03 -8.23
C ALA A 234 -0.50 7.98 -8.63
N TRP A 235 0.57 7.80 -7.85
CA TRP A 235 1.54 6.74 -8.09
C TRP A 235 0.94 5.34 -7.90
N ALA A 236 0.16 5.13 -6.83
CA ALA A 236 -0.55 3.87 -6.62
C ALA A 236 -1.55 3.56 -7.75
N ALA A 237 -2.18 4.59 -8.35
CA ALA A 237 -3.11 4.41 -9.47
C ALA A 237 -2.45 3.90 -10.76
N ARG A 238 -1.11 3.97 -10.89
CA ARG A 238 -0.37 3.36 -12.00
C ARG A 238 -0.39 1.82 -11.94
N PHE A 239 -0.71 1.25 -10.80
CA PHE A 239 -0.99 -0.17 -10.66
C PHE A 239 -2.45 -0.42 -11.03
N ARG A 240 -2.69 -1.02 -12.18
CA ARG A 240 -4.05 -1.18 -12.74
C ARG A 240 -5.00 -1.94 -11.80
N ARG A 241 -4.47 -2.82 -10.95
CA ARG A 241 -5.27 -3.52 -9.94
C ARG A 241 -5.87 -2.58 -8.89
N LEU A 242 -5.26 -1.40 -8.68
CA LEU A 242 -5.72 -0.37 -7.76
C LEU A 242 -6.53 0.77 -8.45
N ALA A 243 -6.90 0.61 -9.72
CA ALA A 243 -7.76 1.56 -10.42
C ALA A 243 -9.22 1.49 -9.90
N ARG A 244 -9.64 0.30 -9.47
CA ARG A 244 -10.94 0.03 -8.82
C ARG A 244 -10.73 -0.96 -7.70
N ASP A 245 -11.79 -1.15 -6.89
CA ASP A 245 -11.79 -2.20 -5.87
C ASP A 245 -12.33 -3.51 -6.45
N TYR A 246 -11.41 -4.44 -6.73
CA TYR A 246 -11.69 -5.80 -7.23
C TYR A 246 -11.62 -6.86 -6.12
N GLU A 247 -11.37 -6.46 -4.88
CA GLU A 247 -11.10 -7.41 -3.80
C GLU A 247 -12.35 -7.69 -2.96
N ARG A 248 -12.50 -8.93 -2.52
CA ARG A 248 -13.60 -9.33 -1.62
C ARG A 248 -13.38 -8.86 -0.20
N LEU A 249 -12.12 -8.82 0.24
CA LEU A 249 -11.74 -8.49 1.62
C LEU A 249 -11.00 -7.16 1.68
N PRO A 250 -11.31 -6.30 2.68
CA PRO A 250 -10.58 -5.05 2.91
C PRO A 250 -9.08 -5.29 3.14
N THR A 251 -8.73 -6.38 3.83
CA THR A 251 -7.34 -6.79 4.09
C THR A 251 -6.58 -7.12 2.81
N SER A 252 -7.23 -7.75 1.82
CA SER A 252 -6.62 -8.00 0.52
C SER A 252 -6.36 -6.70 -0.24
N LEU A 253 -7.30 -5.76 -0.23
CA LEU A 253 -7.13 -4.46 -0.86
C LEU A 253 -6.00 -3.66 -0.18
N ALA A 254 -5.94 -3.69 1.16
CA ALA A 254 -4.85 -3.08 1.92
C ALA A 254 -3.49 -3.70 1.57
N GLY A 255 -3.39 -5.03 1.57
CA GLY A 255 -2.16 -5.74 1.24
C GLY A 255 -1.65 -5.45 -0.17
N ILE A 256 -2.56 -5.29 -1.16
CA ILE A 256 -2.18 -4.90 -2.52
C ILE A 256 -1.67 -3.45 -2.57
N HIS A 257 -2.22 -2.53 -1.75
CA HIS A 257 -1.65 -1.17 -1.61
C HIS A 257 -0.25 -1.22 -1.02
N TRP A 258 -0.02 -1.99 0.07
CA TRP A 258 1.30 -2.16 0.65
C TRP A 258 2.30 -2.69 -0.38
N LEU A 259 1.93 -3.71 -1.16
CA LEU A 259 2.78 -4.22 -2.23
C LEU A 259 3.07 -3.16 -3.30
N ALA A 260 2.05 -2.39 -3.71
CA ALA A 260 2.25 -1.33 -4.72
C ALA A 260 3.23 -0.26 -4.23
N PHE A 261 3.09 0.18 -2.96
CA PHE A 261 4.04 1.13 -2.37
C PHE A 261 5.44 0.53 -2.20
N ALA A 262 5.56 -0.73 -1.79
CA ALA A 262 6.85 -1.43 -1.75
C ALA A 262 7.50 -1.47 -3.14
N CYS A 263 6.75 -1.80 -4.20
CA CYS A 263 7.26 -1.78 -5.58
C CYS A 263 7.70 -0.38 -6.04
N LEU A 264 6.99 0.69 -5.64
CA LEU A 264 7.40 2.07 -5.93
C LEU A 264 8.72 2.41 -5.26
N MET A 265 8.86 2.03 -3.99
CA MET A 265 10.06 2.28 -3.20
C MET A 265 11.27 1.45 -3.67
N LEU A 266 11.06 0.18 -4.04
CA LEU A 266 12.09 -0.65 -4.70
C LEU A 266 12.61 0.02 -5.98
N ASN A 267 11.70 0.49 -6.84
CA ASN A 267 12.09 1.22 -8.04
C ASN A 267 12.88 2.51 -7.74
N SER A 268 12.62 3.16 -6.61
CA SER A 268 13.35 4.37 -6.21
C SER A 268 14.72 4.04 -5.61
N LEU A 269 14.89 2.85 -5.03
CA LEU A 269 16.12 2.41 -4.39
C LEU A 269 17.13 1.82 -5.40
N PHE A 270 16.65 1.06 -6.40
CA PHE A 270 17.48 0.26 -7.31
C PHE A 270 17.50 0.76 -8.77
N ARG A 271 16.92 1.90 -9.06
CA ARG A 271 16.97 2.57 -10.37
C ARG A 271 17.44 4.00 -10.25
#